data_2da25634e90356f3e02897818c96669e
#
_entry.id   2da25634e90356f3e02897818c96669e
#
_cell.length_a   1.000
_cell.length_b   1.000
_cell.length_c   1.000
_cell.angle_alpha   90.00
_cell.angle_beta   90.00
_cell.angle_gamma   90.00
#
_symmetry.space_group_name_H-M   'P 1'
#
loop_
_entity.id
_entity.type
_entity.pdbx_description
1 polymer ?
#
loop_
_entity_poly.entity_id
_entity_poly.type
_entity_poly.pdbx_seq_one_letter_code
_entity_poly.pdbx_strand_id
1 'polypeptide(L)'
;MRMVKHFLNLLLTLCLGLGSVSFAWANDITVMSGTLSIRTSSPQGLYLDVNVEFDLPRSVQDALNRGIPLYFVTEFSIQQQRWYWVNKPLIEASLMTRLSYSPLTRQYRLSRGGLSQSFDSLSETLAILKSLHGWRISEDTHIENPEDCVAEVRVRLDTNQLPLPMQVTIGENDWDLTSDWYVVDFDRSITHPLEDGKQ
;
A
#
# COMPACT_ATOMS: atom_id res chain seq x y z
N MET A 1 -0.80 -42.29 44.75
CA MET A 1 0.27 -41.29 44.53
C MET A 1 1.06 -41.43 43.21
N ARG A 2 1.24 -42.62 42.64
CA ARG A 2 1.95 -42.80 41.35
C ARG A 2 1.14 -42.30 40.09
N MET A 3 -0.17 -42.55 40.08
CA MET A 3 -1.03 -42.12 38.92
C MET A 3 -1.10 -40.60 38.75
N VAL A 4 -1.11 -39.82 39.83
CA VAL A 4 -1.18 -38.35 39.76
C VAL A 4 0.13 -37.77 39.17
N LYS A 5 1.28 -38.37 39.41
CA LYS A 5 2.57 -37.95 38.82
C LYS A 5 2.63 -38.20 37.32
N HIS A 6 2.01 -39.29 36.81
CA HIS A 6 1.97 -39.57 35.38
C HIS A 6 1.00 -38.64 34.66
N PHE A 7 -0.13 -38.29 35.30
CA PHE A 7 -1.08 -37.32 34.75
C PHE A 7 -0.48 -35.90 34.69
N LEU A 8 0.25 -35.52 35.73
CA LEU A 8 0.94 -34.21 35.78
C LEU A 8 2.05 -34.10 34.74
N ASN A 9 2.81 -35.18 34.53
CA ASN A 9 3.86 -35.22 33.50
C ASN A 9 3.28 -35.24 32.09
N LEU A 10 2.15 -35.90 31.86
CA LEU A 10 1.43 -35.89 30.56
C LEU A 10 0.87 -34.51 30.27
N LEU A 11 0.34 -33.81 31.27
CA LEU A 11 -0.16 -32.44 31.12
C LEU A 11 0.97 -31.46 30.84
N LEU A 12 2.13 -31.62 31.48
CA LEU A 12 3.33 -30.80 31.29
C LEU A 12 3.93 -30.98 29.89
N THR A 13 3.95 -32.23 29.37
CA THR A 13 4.42 -32.50 28.01
C THR A 13 3.45 -31.98 26.94
N LEU A 14 2.15 -31.99 27.22
CA LEU A 14 1.15 -31.43 26.31
C LEU A 14 1.26 -29.89 26.23
N CYS A 15 1.55 -29.21 27.35
CA CYS A 15 1.76 -27.77 27.36
C CYS A 15 3.06 -27.32 26.66
N LEU A 16 4.12 -28.13 26.68
CA LEU A 16 5.38 -27.84 25.96
C LEU A 16 5.24 -28.02 24.44
N GLY A 17 4.30 -28.85 23.96
CA GLY A 17 4.07 -29.10 22.54
C GLY A 17 3.31 -27.99 21.81
N LEU A 18 2.62 -27.10 22.50
CA LEU A 18 1.78 -26.03 21.93
C LEU A 18 2.51 -24.68 21.73
N GLY A 19 3.80 -24.62 22.07
CA GLY A 19 4.57 -23.37 22.11
C GLY A 19 5.25 -22.92 20.82
N SER A 20 5.15 -23.66 19.72
CA SER A 20 5.79 -23.29 18.46
C SER A 20 4.79 -22.61 17.51
N VAL A 21 4.25 -21.46 17.89
CA VAL A 21 3.61 -20.57 16.92
C VAL A 21 4.74 -19.92 16.13
N SER A 22 5.09 -20.53 15.00
CA SER A 22 5.94 -19.88 14.00
C SER A 22 5.14 -18.70 13.47
N PHE A 23 5.46 -17.48 13.90
CA PHE A 23 5.04 -16.27 13.18
C PHE A 23 5.70 -16.34 11.81
N ALA A 24 4.95 -16.76 10.81
CA ALA A 24 5.31 -16.51 9.44
C ALA A 24 5.29 -14.97 9.28
N TRP A 25 6.45 -14.39 9.09
CA TRP A 25 6.57 -13.00 8.67
C TRP A 25 6.03 -12.99 7.23
N ALA A 26 4.79 -12.59 7.05
CA ALA A 26 4.31 -12.20 5.75
C ALA A 26 5.16 -11.01 5.30
N ASN A 27 5.66 -11.05 4.06
CA ASN A 27 6.36 -9.91 3.46
C ASN A 27 5.31 -8.88 3.05
N ASP A 28 4.67 -8.26 4.03
CA ASP A 28 3.59 -7.32 3.79
C ASP A 28 4.15 -5.90 3.59
N ILE A 29 3.48 -5.15 2.74
CA ILE A 29 3.69 -3.70 2.66
C ILE A 29 2.98 -3.08 3.86
N THR A 30 3.68 -2.24 4.61
CA THR A 30 3.11 -1.49 5.73
C THR A 30 3.01 -0.02 5.36
N VAL A 31 1.82 0.56 5.43
CA VAL A 31 1.65 2.01 5.29
C VAL A 31 2.02 2.67 6.62
N MET A 32 3.07 3.47 6.61
CA MET A 32 3.61 4.15 7.79
C MET A 32 2.91 5.48 8.06
N SER A 33 2.53 6.18 7.00
CA SER A 33 1.78 7.43 7.08
C SER A 33 1.05 7.73 5.78
N GLY A 34 -0.10 8.39 5.90
CA GLY A 34 -0.88 8.91 4.80
C GLY A 34 -1.47 10.26 5.19
N THR A 35 -1.33 11.27 4.36
CA THR A 35 -1.88 12.62 4.59
C THR A 35 -2.54 13.13 3.33
N LEU A 36 -3.81 13.53 3.46
CA LEU A 36 -4.55 14.18 2.39
C LEU A 36 -4.53 15.68 2.62
N SER A 37 -4.10 16.44 1.62
CA SER A 37 -4.03 17.89 1.65
C SER A 37 -4.83 18.52 0.51
N ILE A 38 -5.44 19.66 0.79
CA ILE A 38 -6.15 20.47 -0.21
C ILE A 38 -5.25 21.63 -0.62
N ARG A 39 -5.03 21.78 -1.93
CA ARG A 39 -4.33 22.92 -2.49
C ARG A 39 -5.33 23.79 -3.25
N THR A 40 -5.45 25.02 -2.82
CA THR A 40 -6.30 26.06 -3.46
C THR A 40 -5.54 26.87 -4.50
N SER A 41 -4.19 26.82 -4.48
CA SER A 41 -3.32 27.43 -5.49
C SER A 41 -3.18 26.51 -6.71
N SER A 42 -2.88 27.07 -7.88
CA SER A 42 -2.72 26.31 -9.14
C SER A 42 -1.47 25.42 -9.13
N PRO A 43 -1.58 24.13 -9.48
CA PRO A 43 -2.80 23.41 -9.80
C PRO A 43 -3.61 23.05 -8.54
N GLN A 44 -4.88 23.51 -8.53
CA GLN A 44 -5.82 23.21 -7.45
C GLN A 44 -6.16 21.72 -7.42
N GLY A 45 -6.48 21.16 -6.25
CA GLY A 45 -6.94 19.78 -6.12
C GLY A 45 -6.69 19.15 -4.76
N LEU A 46 -7.10 17.90 -4.65
CA LEU A 46 -6.78 17.01 -3.54
C LEU A 46 -5.46 16.30 -3.82
N TYR A 47 -4.55 16.32 -2.85
CA TYR A 47 -3.22 15.73 -2.96
C TYR A 47 -2.96 14.75 -1.83
N LEU A 48 -2.45 13.58 -2.18
CA LEU A 48 -2.07 12.54 -1.24
C LEU A 48 -0.55 12.43 -1.14
N ASP A 49 -0.08 12.36 0.10
CA ASP A 49 1.27 11.96 0.46
C ASP A 49 1.19 10.65 1.24
N VAL A 50 1.99 9.65 0.84
CA VAL A 50 2.02 8.32 1.48
C VAL A 50 3.45 7.85 1.63
N ASN A 51 3.78 7.32 2.81
CA ASN A 51 5.01 6.60 3.05
C ASN A 51 4.70 5.16 3.42
N VAL A 52 5.37 4.23 2.76
CA VAL A 52 5.25 2.79 3.01
C VAL A 52 6.60 2.18 3.35
N GLU A 53 6.57 1.07 4.07
CA GLU A 53 7.75 0.27 4.36
C GLU A 53 7.50 -1.18 3.93
N PHE A 54 8.46 -1.77 3.23
CA PHE A 54 8.48 -3.17 2.82
C PHE A 54 9.87 -3.58 2.37
N ASP A 55 10.13 -4.87 2.36
CA ASP A 55 11.29 -5.45 1.72
C ASP A 55 10.86 -6.29 0.52
N LEU A 56 11.63 -6.25 -0.56
CA LEU A 56 11.39 -7.14 -1.69
C LEU A 56 11.94 -8.53 -1.35
N PRO A 57 11.11 -9.60 -1.44
CA PRO A 57 11.59 -10.96 -1.35
C PRO A 57 12.67 -11.27 -2.41
N ARG A 58 13.54 -12.22 -2.11
CA ARG A 58 14.63 -12.60 -3.04
C ARG A 58 14.12 -13.06 -4.40
N SER A 59 13.05 -13.82 -4.42
CA SER A 59 12.38 -14.28 -5.65
C SER A 59 11.95 -13.10 -6.55
N VAL A 60 11.39 -12.04 -5.94
CA VAL A 60 10.94 -10.82 -6.62
C VAL A 60 12.15 -9.99 -7.11
N GLN A 61 13.20 -9.87 -6.27
CA GLN A 61 14.45 -9.20 -6.66
C GLN A 61 15.14 -9.91 -7.82
N ASP A 62 15.19 -11.25 -7.79
CA ASP A 62 15.81 -12.06 -8.87
C ASP A 62 15.05 -11.89 -10.19
N ALA A 63 13.73 -11.81 -10.15
CA ALA A 63 12.90 -11.54 -11.32
C ALA A 63 13.19 -10.15 -11.89
N LEU A 64 13.22 -9.12 -11.03
CA LEU A 64 13.56 -7.75 -11.42
C LEU A 64 14.95 -7.69 -12.08
N ASN A 65 15.96 -8.35 -11.49
CA ASN A 65 17.32 -8.37 -12.01
C ASN A 65 17.46 -9.12 -13.36
N ARG A 66 16.52 -10.02 -13.67
CA ARG A 66 16.39 -10.65 -15.00
C ARG A 66 15.64 -9.77 -15.99
N GLY A 67 15.26 -8.55 -15.62
CA GLY A 67 14.60 -7.57 -16.47
C GLY A 67 13.07 -7.68 -16.48
N ILE A 68 12.47 -8.44 -15.57
CA ILE A 68 11.01 -8.51 -15.42
C ILE A 68 10.53 -7.26 -14.65
N PRO A 69 9.67 -6.43 -15.25
CA PRO A 69 9.18 -5.24 -14.58
C PRO A 69 8.19 -5.60 -13.48
N LEU A 70 8.26 -4.87 -12.37
CA LEU A 70 7.31 -4.94 -11.26
C LEU A 70 6.37 -3.73 -11.33
N TYR A 71 5.10 -3.95 -11.03
CA TYR A 71 4.08 -2.91 -11.05
C TYR A 71 3.46 -2.78 -9.66
N PHE A 72 3.71 -1.64 -9.02
CA PHE A 72 3.08 -1.30 -7.74
C PHE A 72 1.89 -0.39 -8.00
N VAL A 73 0.78 -0.70 -7.38
CA VAL A 73 -0.44 0.10 -7.48
C VAL A 73 -0.75 0.70 -6.11
N THR A 74 -0.82 2.03 -6.07
CA THR A 74 -1.37 2.76 -4.93
C THR A 74 -2.83 3.04 -5.23
N GLU A 75 -3.72 2.50 -4.43
CA GLU A 75 -5.17 2.67 -4.51
C GLU A 75 -5.63 3.60 -3.40
N PHE A 76 -6.48 4.55 -3.73
CA PHE A 76 -7.04 5.50 -2.77
C PHE A 76 -8.55 5.58 -2.94
N SER A 77 -9.26 5.66 -1.83
CA SER A 77 -10.72 5.80 -1.82
C SER A 77 -11.17 6.75 -0.73
N ILE A 78 -12.13 7.62 -1.04
CA ILE A 78 -12.94 8.34 -0.05
C ILE A 78 -14.33 7.76 -0.11
N GLN A 79 -14.83 7.26 1.02
CA GLN A 79 -16.13 6.65 1.13
C GLN A 79 -16.96 7.37 2.19
N GLN A 80 -18.23 7.64 1.86
CA GLN A 80 -19.20 8.09 2.84
C GLN A 80 -19.75 6.89 3.61
N GLN A 81 -19.58 6.89 4.91
CA GLN A 81 -20.12 5.87 5.82
C GLN A 81 -21.64 6.01 5.92
N ARG A 82 -22.34 4.88 5.81
CA ARG A 82 -23.80 4.83 5.94
C ARG A 82 -24.17 3.74 6.95
N TRP A 83 -24.88 4.11 8.00
CA TRP A 83 -25.28 3.18 9.07
C TRP A 83 -26.27 2.07 8.64
N TYR A 84 -26.95 2.25 7.47
CA TYR A 84 -28.03 1.36 7.02
C TYR A 84 -27.79 0.72 5.64
N TRP A 85 -26.65 0.97 5.00
CA TRP A 85 -26.34 0.49 3.65
C TRP A 85 -24.82 0.35 3.43
N VAL A 86 -24.45 -0.18 2.27
CA VAL A 86 -23.06 -0.21 1.84
C VAL A 86 -22.51 1.23 1.72
N ASN A 87 -21.27 1.45 2.11
CA ASN A 87 -20.59 2.74 1.98
C ASN A 87 -20.64 3.22 0.52
N LYS A 88 -20.87 4.52 0.33
CA LYS A 88 -20.90 5.13 -0.99
C LYS A 88 -19.49 5.64 -1.34
N PRO A 89 -18.84 5.11 -2.41
CA PRO A 89 -17.60 5.70 -2.87
C PRO A 89 -17.88 7.08 -3.45
N LEU A 90 -17.11 8.08 -3.02
CA LEU A 90 -17.17 9.46 -3.51
C LEU A 90 -16.02 9.74 -4.47
N ILE A 91 -14.82 9.29 -4.12
CA ILE A 91 -13.61 9.45 -4.91
C ILE A 91 -12.86 8.12 -4.89
N GLU A 92 -12.47 7.63 -6.05
CA GLU A 92 -11.58 6.49 -6.22
C GLU A 92 -10.48 6.89 -7.19
N ALA A 93 -9.24 6.63 -6.81
CA ALA A 93 -8.07 6.91 -7.64
C ALA A 93 -7.05 5.79 -7.52
N SER A 94 -6.31 5.54 -8.59
CA SER A 94 -5.22 4.59 -8.60
C SER A 94 -4.01 5.14 -9.33
N LEU A 95 -2.83 4.86 -8.81
CA LEU A 95 -1.56 5.27 -9.40
C LEU A 95 -0.66 4.05 -9.56
N MET A 96 -0.34 3.74 -10.81
CA MET A 96 0.58 2.67 -11.13
C MET A 96 2.01 3.21 -11.19
N THR A 97 2.91 2.55 -10.47
CA THR A 97 4.34 2.80 -10.49
C THR A 97 5.06 1.55 -11.01
N ARG A 98 5.77 1.69 -12.13
CA ARG A 98 6.56 0.62 -12.73
C ARG A 98 8.00 0.71 -12.27
N LEU A 99 8.52 -0.36 -11.69
CA LEU A 99 9.93 -0.56 -11.38
C LEU A 99 10.51 -1.56 -12.38
N SER A 100 11.60 -1.21 -13.06
CA SER A 100 12.27 -2.09 -14.01
C SER A 100 13.79 -1.97 -13.88
N TYR A 101 14.49 -3.04 -14.26
CA TYR A 101 15.95 -3.08 -14.34
C TYR A 101 16.37 -3.36 -15.77
N SER A 102 17.37 -2.66 -16.24
CA SER A 102 18.01 -2.87 -17.55
C SER A 102 19.36 -3.54 -17.37
N PRO A 103 19.53 -4.83 -17.70
CA PRO A 103 20.83 -5.51 -17.62
C PRO A 103 21.90 -4.88 -18.51
N LEU A 104 21.49 -4.26 -19.61
CA LEU A 104 22.41 -3.63 -20.57
C LEU A 104 23.06 -2.37 -19.99
N THR A 105 22.26 -1.48 -19.37
CA THR A 105 22.73 -0.24 -18.77
C THR A 105 23.06 -0.38 -17.29
N ARG A 106 22.69 -1.50 -16.66
CA ARG A 106 22.79 -1.80 -15.23
C ARG A 106 22.11 -0.75 -14.35
N GLN A 107 20.99 -0.21 -14.84
CA GLN A 107 20.22 0.82 -14.14
C GLN A 107 18.84 0.35 -13.82
N TYR A 108 18.35 0.77 -12.65
CA TYR A 108 16.95 0.67 -12.25
C TYR A 108 16.20 1.89 -12.76
N ARG A 109 14.96 1.68 -13.19
CA ARG A 109 14.10 2.76 -13.68
C ARG A 109 12.76 2.69 -12.99
N LEU A 110 12.38 3.83 -12.43
CA LEU A 110 11.06 4.04 -11.84
C LEU A 110 10.24 4.93 -12.78
N SER A 111 9.03 4.46 -13.14
CA SER A 111 8.13 5.22 -14.02
C SER A 111 6.78 5.38 -13.34
N ARG A 112 6.31 6.63 -13.21
CA ARG A 112 5.07 6.99 -12.52
C ARG A 112 4.43 8.18 -13.24
N GLY A 113 3.11 8.08 -13.58
CA GLY A 113 2.37 9.20 -14.16
C GLY A 113 2.97 9.80 -15.43
N GLY A 114 3.62 8.98 -16.28
CA GLY A 114 4.30 9.44 -17.49
C GLY A 114 5.74 9.95 -17.27
N LEU A 115 6.16 10.14 -16.04
CA LEU A 115 7.54 10.51 -15.68
C LEU A 115 8.37 9.25 -15.46
N SER A 116 9.66 9.32 -15.85
CA SER A 116 10.60 8.20 -15.71
C SER A 116 11.93 8.70 -15.17
N GLN A 117 12.47 8.04 -14.16
CA GLN A 117 13.74 8.36 -13.52
C GLN A 117 14.61 7.10 -13.42
N SER A 118 15.89 7.22 -13.67
CA SER A 118 16.87 6.12 -13.59
C SER A 118 17.79 6.29 -12.38
N PHE A 119 18.17 5.16 -11.78
CA PHE A 119 18.99 5.07 -10.58
C PHE A 119 20.04 3.98 -10.75
N ASP A 120 21.16 4.10 -10.06
CA ASP A 120 22.26 3.15 -10.13
C ASP A 120 22.11 2.02 -9.09
N SER A 121 21.26 2.20 -8.07
CA SER A 121 21.04 1.19 -7.02
C SER A 121 19.56 0.89 -6.78
N LEU A 122 19.29 -0.37 -6.41
CA LEU A 122 17.94 -0.80 -6.02
C LEU A 122 17.47 -0.08 -4.73
N SER A 123 18.37 0.10 -3.77
CA SER A 123 18.04 0.75 -2.49
C SER A 123 17.59 2.20 -2.68
N GLU A 124 18.25 2.96 -3.55
CA GLU A 124 17.86 4.33 -3.88
C GLU A 124 16.50 4.35 -4.60
N THR A 125 16.30 3.43 -5.55
CA THR A 125 15.03 3.32 -6.28
C THR A 125 13.88 2.97 -5.35
N LEU A 126 14.09 2.03 -4.41
CA LEU A 126 13.09 1.65 -3.43
C LEU A 126 12.77 2.79 -2.46
N ALA A 127 13.75 3.60 -2.06
CA ALA A 127 13.50 4.76 -1.20
C ALA A 127 12.52 5.75 -1.86
N ILE A 128 12.65 5.97 -3.17
CA ILE A 128 11.71 6.83 -3.93
C ILE A 128 10.37 6.12 -4.17
N LEU A 129 10.37 4.80 -4.40
CA LEU A 129 9.14 4.03 -4.56
C LEU A 129 8.30 4.04 -3.28
N LYS A 130 8.94 3.88 -2.12
CA LYS A 130 8.31 3.85 -0.79
C LYS A 130 7.74 5.21 -0.36
N SER A 131 8.12 6.28 -1.02
CA SER A 131 7.71 7.64 -0.69
C SER A 131 6.97 8.28 -1.86
N LEU A 132 5.67 8.38 -1.74
CA LEU A 132 4.80 9.04 -2.71
C LEU A 132 4.41 10.41 -2.18
N HIS A 133 4.80 11.47 -2.90
CA HIS A 133 4.49 12.85 -2.53
C HIS A 133 3.76 13.58 -3.65
N GLY A 134 2.77 14.38 -3.24
CA GLY A 134 2.06 15.28 -4.13
C GLY A 134 1.27 14.57 -5.23
N TRP A 135 0.76 13.38 -4.99
CA TRP A 135 -0.12 12.73 -5.96
C TRP A 135 -1.49 13.41 -5.96
N ARG A 136 -1.80 14.06 -7.08
CA ARG A 136 -3.09 14.71 -7.30
C ARG A 136 -4.16 13.65 -7.57
N ILE A 137 -5.10 13.49 -6.65
CA ILE A 137 -6.18 12.51 -6.70
C ILE A 137 -7.37 13.04 -7.47
N SER A 138 -7.74 14.30 -7.20
CA SER A 138 -8.90 14.97 -7.78
C SER A 138 -8.59 16.43 -8.06
N GLU A 139 -9.23 16.97 -9.09
CA GLU A 139 -9.27 18.41 -9.36
C GLU A 139 -10.30 19.11 -8.48
N ASP A 140 -11.39 18.39 -8.20
CA ASP A 140 -12.41 18.88 -7.28
C ASP A 140 -11.93 18.71 -5.84
N THR A 141 -12.05 19.75 -5.07
CA THR A 141 -11.70 19.82 -3.65
C THR A 141 -12.92 19.70 -2.74
N HIS A 142 -14.13 19.68 -3.34
CA HIS A 142 -15.36 19.60 -2.57
C HIS A 142 -15.68 18.15 -2.19
N ILE A 143 -15.86 17.91 -0.89
CA ILE A 143 -16.31 16.62 -0.35
C ILE A 143 -17.63 16.88 0.38
N GLU A 144 -18.70 16.24 -0.08
CA GLU A 144 -20.00 16.32 0.60
C GLU A 144 -19.93 15.62 1.96
N ASN A 145 -20.38 16.29 3.02
CA ASN A 145 -20.45 15.78 4.39
C ASN A 145 -19.14 15.10 4.85
N PRO A 146 -18.03 15.84 4.92
CA PRO A 146 -16.70 15.29 5.23
C PRO A 146 -16.63 14.61 6.60
N GLU A 147 -17.52 14.97 7.52
CA GLU A 147 -17.66 14.34 8.85
C GLU A 147 -17.97 12.85 8.78
N ASP A 148 -18.78 12.46 7.80
CA ASP A 148 -19.21 11.07 7.58
C ASP A 148 -18.28 10.32 6.62
N CYS A 149 -17.18 10.93 6.18
CA CYS A 149 -16.27 10.35 5.20
C CYS A 149 -15.05 9.70 5.85
N VAL A 150 -14.62 8.58 5.26
CA VAL A 150 -13.35 7.93 5.55
C VAL A 150 -12.52 7.90 4.29
N ALA A 151 -11.28 8.38 4.39
CA ALA A 151 -10.28 8.29 3.35
C ALA A 151 -9.34 7.14 3.66
N GLU A 152 -9.07 6.29 2.68
CA GLU A 152 -8.24 5.09 2.84
C GLU A 152 -7.28 4.93 1.67
N VAL A 153 -6.09 4.41 1.96
CA VAL A 153 -5.07 4.09 0.96
C VAL A 153 -4.57 2.68 1.14
N ARG A 154 -4.25 2.02 0.03
CA ARG A 154 -3.62 0.71 -0.01
C ARG A 154 -2.54 0.69 -1.08
N VAL A 155 -1.46 -0.04 -0.83
CA VAL A 155 -0.39 -0.26 -1.81
C VAL A 155 -0.22 -1.77 -2.02
N ARG A 156 -0.12 -2.20 -3.29
CA ARG A 156 0.08 -3.61 -3.62
C ARG A 156 0.97 -3.79 -4.85
N LEU A 157 1.61 -4.95 -4.93
CA LEU A 157 2.24 -5.44 -6.15
C LEU A 157 1.18 -6.05 -7.08
N ASP A 158 1.07 -5.56 -8.31
CA ASP A 158 0.11 -6.10 -9.29
C ASP A 158 0.73 -7.27 -10.08
N THR A 159 0.48 -8.47 -9.61
CA THR A 159 0.97 -9.70 -10.24
C THR A 159 0.30 -10.02 -11.57
N ASN A 160 -0.87 -9.43 -11.87
CA ASN A 160 -1.57 -9.61 -13.15
C ASN A 160 -0.82 -8.98 -14.34
N GLN A 161 0.10 -8.05 -14.07
CA GLN A 161 0.96 -7.45 -15.10
C GLN A 161 2.21 -8.26 -15.42
N LEU A 162 2.44 -9.36 -14.71
CA LEU A 162 3.58 -10.24 -14.96
C LEU A 162 3.36 -11.10 -16.21
N PRO A 163 4.44 -11.53 -16.91
CA PRO A 163 4.31 -12.47 -18.03
C PRO A 163 3.61 -13.77 -17.61
N LEU A 164 2.73 -14.29 -18.46
CA LEU A 164 1.91 -15.48 -18.19
C LEU A 164 2.66 -16.68 -17.57
N PRO A 165 3.90 -17.05 -18.01
CA PRO A 165 4.62 -18.16 -17.39
C PRO A 165 4.90 -17.96 -15.91
N MET A 166 5.04 -16.69 -15.47
CA MET A 166 5.31 -16.35 -14.07
C MET A 166 4.04 -16.33 -13.22
N GLN A 167 2.92 -15.91 -13.79
CA GLN A 167 1.63 -15.91 -13.09
C GLN A 167 1.21 -17.31 -12.62
N VAL A 168 1.61 -18.36 -13.35
CA VAL A 168 1.31 -19.77 -13.00
C VAL A 168 2.26 -20.30 -11.91
N THR A 169 3.48 -19.77 -11.84
CA THR A 169 4.51 -20.19 -10.87
C THR A 169 4.37 -19.46 -9.52
N ILE A 170 3.56 -18.39 -9.49
CA ILE A 170 3.26 -17.60 -8.28
C ILE A 170 2.31 -18.42 -7.39
N GLY A 171 2.82 -19.45 -6.74
CA GLY A 171 2.16 -20.18 -5.66
C GLY A 171 2.83 -19.94 -4.32
N GLU A 172 3.87 -19.10 -4.30
CA GLU A 172 4.62 -18.75 -3.10
C GLU A 172 4.16 -17.40 -2.57
N ASN A 173 3.99 -17.30 -1.26
CA ASN A 173 3.57 -16.08 -0.55
C ASN A 173 4.48 -14.86 -0.80
N ASP A 174 5.66 -15.08 -1.38
CA ASP A 174 6.65 -14.04 -1.66
C ASP A 174 6.18 -12.97 -2.65
N TRP A 175 5.19 -13.28 -3.49
CA TRP A 175 4.67 -12.36 -4.51
C TRP A 175 3.40 -11.63 -4.09
N ASP A 176 2.80 -12.03 -2.97
CA ASP A 176 1.63 -11.35 -2.41
C ASP A 176 2.08 -10.19 -1.49
N LEU A 177 2.61 -9.15 -2.13
CA LEU A 177 3.01 -7.92 -1.46
C LEU A 177 1.83 -6.95 -1.49
N THR A 178 1.07 -6.90 -0.42
CA THR A 178 -0.13 -6.07 -0.30
C THR A 178 -0.19 -5.47 1.10
N SER A 179 -0.54 -4.19 1.23
CA SER A 179 -0.85 -3.59 2.52
C SER A 179 -2.31 -3.78 2.86
N ASP A 180 -2.64 -3.72 4.15
CA ASP A 180 -4.00 -3.43 4.58
C ASP A 180 -4.43 -2.02 4.12
N TRP A 181 -5.74 -1.76 4.15
CA TRP A 181 -6.27 -0.43 3.99
C TRP A 181 -5.89 0.43 5.20
N TYR A 182 -5.20 1.52 4.94
CA TYR A 182 -4.76 2.49 5.95
C TYR A 182 -5.66 3.72 5.90
N VAL A 183 -6.26 4.08 7.04
CA VAL A 183 -7.07 5.29 7.16
C VAL A 183 -6.17 6.52 7.12
N VAL A 184 -6.42 7.38 6.15
CA VAL A 184 -5.67 8.61 5.91
C VAL A 184 -6.29 9.75 6.70
N ASP A 185 -5.49 10.45 7.46
CA ASP A 185 -5.94 11.67 8.14
C ASP A 185 -6.08 12.84 7.15
N PHE A 186 -7.18 13.54 7.24
CA PHE A 186 -7.38 14.79 6.51
C PHE A 186 -8.15 15.81 7.34
N ASP A 187 -7.86 17.07 7.10
CA ASP A 187 -8.55 18.18 7.78
C ASP A 187 -9.94 18.36 7.16
N ARG A 188 -10.96 17.94 7.90
CA ARG A 188 -12.36 18.01 7.48
C ARG A 188 -12.92 19.44 7.45
N SER A 189 -12.26 20.39 8.13
CA SER A 189 -12.70 21.77 8.18
C SER A 189 -12.47 22.55 6.87
N ILE A 190 -11.50 22.08 6.05
CA ILE A 190 -11.08 22.76 4.82
C ILE A 190 -12.02 22.44 3.64
N THR A 191 -12.89 21.45 3.77
CA THR A 191 -13.80 21.00 2.70
C THR A 191 -15.09 21.81 2.58
N HIS A 192 -15.36 22.73 3.52
CA HIS A 192 -16.46 23.69 3.39
C HIS A 192 -16.03 24.85 2.50
N PRO A 193 -16.75 25.15 1.40
CA PRO A 193 -16.61 26.43 0.74
C PRO A 193 -16.91 27.51 1.80
N LEU A 194 -16.02 28.48 1.94
CA LEU A 194 -16.38 29.68 2.67
C LEU A 194 -17.64 30.21 2.00
N GLU A 195 -18.79 30.14 2.66
CA GLU A 195 -19.98 30.84 2.22
C GLU A 195 -19.58 32.30 2.12
N ASP A 196 -19.39 32.76 0.86
CA ASP A 196 -19.22 34.17 0.59
C ASP A 196 -20.42 34.88 1.20
N GLY A 197 -20.15 35.64 2.29
CA GLY A 197 -21.15 36.37 2.99
C GLY A 197 -21.91 37.25 2.03
N LYS A 198 -23.16 36.91 1.75
CA LYS A 198 -24.12 37.83 1.18
C LYS A 198 -24.34 38.94 2.24
N GLN A 199 -23.67 40.04 2.03
CA GLN A 199 -24.14 41.33 2.53
C GLN A 199 -25.16 41.93 1.59
#